data_9b46e4de3e65279f99e8c9965f8c393d
#
_entry.id   9b46e4de3e65279f99e8c9965f8c393d
#
_cell.length_a   1.000
_cell.length_b   1.000
_cell.length_c   1.000
_cell.angle_alpha   90.00
_cell.angle_beta   90.00
_cell.angle_gamma   90.00
#
_symmetry.space_group_name_H-M   'P 1'
#
loop_
_entity.id
_entity.type
_entity.pdbx_description
1 polymer ?
#
loop_
_entity_poly.entity_id
_entity_poly.type
_entity_poly.pdbx_seq_one_letter_code
_entity_poly.pdbx_strand_id
1 'polypeptide(L)'
;MRKTELQINLSNLENNLKVIKSITSSEIQAVIKANAYGLDINEVCEAIEDHVESFAVITVDEARNLRKITKKPILILQGIHEITDYHEIKNSDLDFVIHSDWQLENIPNINFPNNRAWLKI
;
A
#
# COMPACT_ATOMS: atom_id res chain seq x y z
N MET A 1 22.99 6.31 -30.18
CA MET A 1 22.52 5.82 -28.87
C MET A 1 21.01 5.56 -28.97
N ARG A 2 20.56 4.32 -28.75
CA ARG A 2 19.12 4.04 -28.74
C ARG A 2 18.49 4.67 -27.48
N LYS A 3 17.45 5.48 -27.66
CA LYS A 3 16.66 6.00 -26.55
C LYS A 3 15.66 4.92 -26.13
N THR A 4 15.63 4.62 -24.84
CA THR A 4 14.56 3.79 -24.25
C THR A 4 13.50 4.77 -23.73
N GLU A 5 12.24 4.54 -24.10
CA GLU A 5 11.10 5.35 -23.68
C GLU A 5 10.10 4.44 -22.99
N LEU A 6 9.57 4.88 -21.85
CA LEU A 6 8.47 4.26 -21.13
C LEU A 6 7.23 5.12 -21.35
N GLN A 7 6.19 4.55 -21.94
CA GLN A 7 4.89 5.21 -22.09
C GLN A 7 3.88 4.57 -21.14
N ILE A 8 3.28 5.36 -20.26
CA ILE A 8 2.28 4.91 -19.28
C ILE A 8 0.92 5.46 -19.70
N ASN A 9 -0.05 4.57 -19.89
CA ASN A 9 -1.42 4.95 -20.22
C ASN A 9 -2.30 4.83 -18.96
N LEU A 10 -2.44 5.92 -18.22
CA LEU A 10 -3.22 5.98 -16.99
C LEU A 10 -4.72 5.70 -17.22
N SER A 11 -5.26 6.12 -18.37
CA SER A 11 -6.66 5.84 -18.72
C SER A 11 -6.95 4.36 -18.83
N ASN A 12 -5.98 3.55 -19.26
CA ASN A 12 -6.13 2.10 -19.29
C ASN A 12 -6.18 1.50 -17.88
N LEU A 13 -5.42 2.05 -16.93
CA LEU A 13 -5.49 1.62 -15.52
C LEU A 13 -6.87 1.91 -14.93
N GLU A 14 -7.39 3.11 -15.13
CA GLU A 14 -8.74 3.47 -14.69
C GLU A 14 -9.80 2.57 -15.32
N ASN A 15 -9.68 2.29 -16.63
CA ASN A 15 -10.63 1.42 -17.32
C ASN A 15 -10.57 -0.02 -16.79
N ASN A 16 -9.38 -0.54 -16.47
CA ASN A 16 -9.22 -1.86 -15.87
C ASN A 16 -9.94 -1.93 -14.51
N LEU A 17 -9.84 -0.90 -13.68
CA LEU A 17 -10.56 -0.84 -12.41
C LEU A 17 -12.07 -0.76 -12.59
N LYS A 18 -12.56 -0.01 -13.59
CA LYS A 18 -14.00 0.02 -13.92
C LYS A 18 -14.51 -1.36 -14.33
N VAL A 19 -13.73 -2.11 -15.11
CA VAL A 19 -14.05 -3.50 -15.47
C VAL A 19 -14.12 -4.38 -14.23
N ILE A 20 -13.11 -4.31 -13.34
CA ILE A 20 -13.11 -5.08 -12.08
C ILE A 20 -14.34 -4.73 -11.24
N LYS A 21 -14.63 -3.43 -11.05
CA LYS A 21 -15.82 -2.99 -10.30
C LYS A 21 -17.15 -3.47 -10.91
N SER A 22 -17.19 -3.69 -12.20
CA SER A 22 -18.42 -4.19 -12.86
C SER A 22 -18.71 -5.67 -12.58
N ILE A 23 -17.71 -6.44 -12.14
CA ILE A 23 -17.84 -7.88 -11.89
C ILE A 23 -17.75 -8.26 -10.41
N THR A 24 -17.52 -7.30 -9.52
CA THR A 24 -17.48 -7.53 -8.07
C THR A 24 -18.12 -6.39 -7.30
N SER A 25 -18.77 -6.74 -6.18
CA SER A 25 -19.23 -5.77 -5.17
C SER A 25 -18.24 -5.58 -4.02
N SER A 26 -17.10 -6.27 -4.05
CA SER A 26 -16.08 -6.19 -3.01
C SER A 26 -15.29 -4.88 -3.11
N GLU A 27 -14.75 -4.46 -1.98
CA GLU A 27 -13.76 -3.41 -1.93
C GLU A 27 -12.50 -3.81 -2.69
N ILE A 28 -11.84 -2.83 -3.32
CA ILE A 28 -10.62 -3.03 -4.08
C ILE A 28 -9.43 -2.45 -3.30
N GLN A 29 -8.42 -3.28 -3.05
CA GLN A 29 -7.14 -2.83 -2.55
C GLN A 29 -6.11 -2.89 -3.68
N ALA A 30 -5.56 -1.73 -4.06
CA ALA A 30 -4.54 -1.66 -5.11
C ALA A 30 -3.15 -1.92 -4.55
N VAL A 31 -2.46 -2.92 -5.08
CA VAL A 31 -1.05 -3.20 -4.74
C VAL A 31 -0.17 -2.41 -5.69
N ILE A 32 0.53 -1.39 -5.15
CA ILE A 32 1.38 -0.46 -5.90
C ILE A 32 2.82 -0.41 -5.38
N LYS A 33 3.31 -1.51 -4.85
CA LYS A 33 4.70 -1.69 -4.39
C LYS A 33 5.72 -1.51 -5.52
N ALA A 34 6.99 -1.38 -5.17
CA ALA A 34 8.10 -1.23 -6.11
C ALA A 34 7.86 -0.10 -7.15
N ASN A 35 7.52 1.09 -6.62
CA ASN A 35 7.18 2.26 -7.44
C ASN A 35 6.05 1.97 -8.45
N ALA A 36 4.97 1.35 -7.97
CA ALA A 36 3.86 0.86 -8.81
C ALA A 36 4.34 -0.08 -9.94
N TYR A 37 5.22 -1.04 -9.59
CA TYR A 37 5.87 -1.95 -10.54
C TYR A 37 6.66 -1.20 -11.64
N GLY A 38 7.25 -0.07 -11.31
CA GLY A 38 8.02 0.77 -12.21
C GLY A 38 7.21 1.79 -13.01
N LEU A 39 5.91 1.91 -12.75
CA LEU A 39 5.00 2.81 -13.47
C LEU A 39 4.88 4.21 -12.86
N ASP A 40 5.68 4.56 -11.88
CA ASP A 40 5.59 5.77 -11.06
C ASP A 40 4.39 5.78 -10.11
N ILE A 41 4.70 5.62 -8.82
CA ILE A 41 3.69 5.48 -7.76
C ILE A 41 2.83 6.74 -7.60
N ASN A 42 3.37 7.94 -7.87
CA ASN A 42 2.62 9.18 -7.73
C ASN A 42 1.53 9.27 -8.81
N GLU A 43 1.93 9.10 -10.07
CA GLU A 43 1.00 9.15 -11.20
C GLU A 43 -0.06 8.05 -11.13
N VAL A 44 0.37 6.82 -10.78
CA VAL A 44 -0.58 5.71 -10.64
C VAL A 44 -1.54 5.94 -9.48
N CYS A 45 -1.05 6.33 -8.30
CA CYS A 45 -1.90 6.60 -7.14
C CYS A 45 -2.94 7.67 -7.46
N GLU A 46 -2.52 8.80 -8.03
CA GLU A 46 -3.41 9.90 -8.39
C GLU A 46 -4.49 9.46 -9.39
N ALA A 47 -4.12 8.67 -10.40
CA ALA A 47 -5.06 8.20 -11.42
C ALA A 47 -6.11 7.23 -10.87
N ILE A 48 -5.77 6.39 -9.88
CA ILE A 48 -6.66 5.31 -9.42
C ILE A 48 -7.28 5.54 -8.04
N GLU A 49 -6.91 6.60 -7.31
CA GLU A 49 -7.33 6.84 -5.94
C GLU A 49 -8.84 6.80 -5.76
N ASP A 50 -9.59 7.41 -6.68
CA ASP A 50 -11.05 7.45 -6.62
C ASP A 50 -11.72 6.11 -6.96
N HIS A 51 -10.95 5.15 -7.46
CA HIS A 51 -11.44 3.85 -7.92
C HIS A 51 -11.13 2.70 -6.96
N VAL A 52 -10.39 2.94 -5.88
CA VAL A 52 -9.99 1.91 -4.91
C VAL A 52 -10.33 2.34 -3.50
N GLU A 53 -10.50 1.40 -2.59
CA GLU A 53 -10.80 1.66 -1.19
C GLU A 53 -9.52 1.77 -0.36
N SER A 54 -8.43 1.11 -0.77
CA SER A 54 -7.14 1.13 -0.07
C SER A 54 -5.98 0.81 -1.00
N PHE A 55 -4.78 1.05 -0.49
CA PHE A 55 -3.53 0.71 -1.16
C PHE A 55 -2.74 -0.32 -0.36
N ALA A 56 -1.84 -1.05 -1.03
CA ALA A 56 -0.86 -1.90 -0.38
C ALA A 56 0.52 -1.73 -1.01
N VAL A 57 1.52 -1.65 -0.15
CA VAL A 57 2.94 -1.55 -0.50
C VAL A 57 3.75 -2.59 0.27
N ILE A 58 5.05 -2.72 0.04
CA ILE A 58 5.83 -3.77 0.67
C ILE A 58 6.50 -3.32 1.97
N THR A 59 7.06 -2.10 2.00
CA THR A 59 7.89 -1.60 3.10
C THR A 59 7.27 -0.39 3.79
N VAL A 60 7.77 -0.09 5.00
CA VAL A 60 7.41 1.12 5.75
C VAL A 60 7.82 2.38 5.00
N ASP A 61 8.97 2.37 4.33
CA ASP A 61 9.45 3.52 3.55
C ASP A 61 8.55 3.84 2.36
N GLU A 62 8.09 2.81 1.63
CA GLU A 62 7.10 2.99 0.55
C GLU A 62 5.80 3.56 1.10
N ALA A 63 5.32 3.03 2.22
CA ALA A 63 4.09 3.48 2.87
C ALA A 63 4.18 4.94 3.33
N ARG A 64 5.32 5.33 3.93
CA ARG A 64 5.58 6.72 4.35
C ARG A 64 5.54 7.69 3.16
N ASN A 65 6.13 7.30 2.04
CA ASN A 65 6.10 8.13 0.83
C ASN A 65 4.70 8.22 0.24
N LEU A 66 3.99 7.10 0.17
CA LEU A 66 2.62 7.06 -0.32
C LEU A 66 1.65 7.84 0.57
N ARG A 67 1.85 7.86 1.90
CA ARG A 67 1.03 8.63 2.84
C ARG A 67 1.04 10.15 2.57
N LYS A 68 2.08 10.67 1.93
CA LYS A 68 2.14 12.08 1.53
C LYS A 68 1.18 12.41 0.38
N ILE A 69 0.76 11.41 -0.37
CA ILE A 69 -0.05 11.55 -1.58
C ILE A 69 -1.53 11.24 -1.29
N THR A 70 -1.81 10.22 -0.49
CA THR A 70 -3.19 9.75 -0.24
C THR A 70 -3.55 9.74 1.25
N LYS A 71 -4.84 9.89 1.52
CA LYS A 71 -5.46 9.71 2.85
C LYS A 71 -6.07 8.31 3.03
N LYS A 72 -6.14 7.51 1.98
CA LYS A 72 -6.73 6.18 2.04
C LYS A 72 -5.92 5.21 2.90
N PRO A 73 -6.52 4.14 3.43
CA PRO A 73 -5.80 3.11 4.15
C PRO A 73 -4.63 2.54 3.35
N ILE A 74 -3.49 2.34 3.99
CA ILE A 74 -2.29 1.75 3.39
C ILE A 74 -1.87 0.54 4.20
N LEU A 75 -1.75 -0.61 3.54
CA LEU A 75 -1.30 -1.86 4.13
C LEU A 75 0.17 -2.13 3.78
N ILE A 76 0.98 -2.45 4.79
CA ILE A 76 2.36 -2.90 4.61
C ILE A 76 2.36 -4.42 4.53
N LEU A 77 2.59 -4.97 3.33
CA LEU A 77 2.47 -6.40 3.03
C LEU A 77 3.56 -7.25 3.68
N GLN A 78 4.74 -6.72 3.87
CA GLN A 78 5.85 -7.41 4.52
C GLN A 78 5.77 -7.32 6.05
N GLY A 79 4.88 -6.47 6.57
CA GLY A 79 4.83 -6.14 7.98
C GLY A 79 6.06 -5.34 8.39
N ILE A 80 6.56 -5.61 9.57
CA ILE A 80 7.67 -4.90 10.19
C ILE A 80 8.90 -5.80 10.28
N HIS A 81 10.08 -5.19 10.17
CA HIS A 81 11.37 -5.86 10.33
C HIS A 81 12.18 -5.33 11.51
N GLU A 82 11.90 -4.11 11.94
CA GLU A 82 12.58 -3.45 13.06
C GLU A 82 11.55 -2.90 14.06
N ILE A 83 11.93 -2.84 15.34
CA ILE A 83 11.04 -2.31 16.38
C ILE A 83 10.70 -0.83 16.13
N THR A 84 11.62 -0.10 15.52
CA THR A 84 11.43 1.30 15.13
C THR A 84 10.29 1.51 14.14
N ASP A 85 10.02 0.52 13.28
CA ASP A 85 8.91 0.56 12.31
C ASP A 85 7.55 0.71 12.98
N TYR A 86 7.37 0.19 14.19
CA TYR A 86 6.11 0.32 14.94
C TYR A 86 5.74 1.78 15.24
N HIS A 87 6.74 2.60 15.54
CA HIS A 87 6.50 4.01 15.80
C HIS A 87 6.04 4.75 14.55
N GLU A 88 6.66 4.41 13.42
CA GLU A 88 6.27 4.98 12.12
C GLU A 88 4.86 4.55 11.72
N ILE A 89 4.54 3.26 11.84
CA ILE A 89 3.22 2.71 11.55
C ILE A 89 2.14 3.44 12.36
N LYS A 90 2.36 3.59 13.66
CA LYS A 90 1.43 4.28 14.55
C LYS A 90 1.26 5.74 14.17
N ASN A 91 2.36 6.45 13.93
CA ASN A 91 2.33 7.90 13.68
C ASN A 91 1.78 8.25 12.31
N SER A 92 1.88 7.33 11.35
CA SER A 92 1.45 7.53 9.97
C SER A 92 0.11 6.85 9.64
N ASP A 93 -0.57 6.28 10.63
CA ASP A 93 -1.87 5.62 10.47
C ASP A 93 -1.83 4.52 9.39
N LEU A 94 -0.87 3.61 9.50
CA LEU A 94 -0.62 2.53 8.55
C LEU A 94 -1.11 1.20 9.10
N ASP A 95 -1.70 0.38 8.23
CA ASP A 95 -2.00 -1.02 8.51
C ASP A 95 -0.79 -1.91 8.21
N PHE A 96 -0.68 -3.06 8.85
CA PHE A 96 0.46 -3.95 8.65
C PHE A 96 0.09 -5.43 8.74
N VAL A 97 0.88 -6.25 8.05
CA VAL A 97 0.75 -7.71 8.05
C VAL A 97 1.61 -8.31 9.16
N ILE A 98 1.09 -9.33 9.83
CA ILE A 98 1.82 -10.20 10.75
C ILE A 98 1.88 -11.58 10.11
N HIS A 99 3.09 -12.13 9.94
CA HIS A 99 3.31 -13.43 9.31
C HIS A 99 4.40 -14.28 9.98
N SER A 100 4.93 -13.85 11.13
CA SER A 100 5.95 -14.59 11.88
C SER A 100 5.80 -14.42 13.38
N ASP A 101 6.29 -15.40 14.13
CA ASP A 101 6.30 -15.37 15.59
C ASP A 101 7.12 -14.19 16.11
N TRP A 102 8.24 -13.89 15.46
CA TRP A 102 9.06 -12.72 15.81
C TRP A 102 8.25 -11.41 15.80
N GLN A 103 7.41 -11.23 14.81
CA GLN A 103 6.55 -10.03 14.73
C GLN A 103 5.54 -9.99 15.87
N LEU A 104 4.93 -11.15 16.21
CA LEU A 104 4.00 -11.26 17.33
C LEU A 104 4.67 -10.98 18.69
N GLU A 105 5.83 -11.56 18.91
CA GLU A 105 6.58 -11.40 20.15
C GLU A 105 7.12 -9.98 20.35
N ASN A 106 7.39 -9.28 19.27
CA ASN A 106 7.96 -7.93 19.27
C ASN A 106 6.93 -6.83 19.02
N ILE A 107 5.63 -7.16 18.91
CA ILE A 107 4.59 -6.13 18.98
C ILE A 107 4.67 -5.52 20.39
N PRO A 108 5.20 -4.30 20.52
CA PRO A 108 5.34 -3.71 21.84
C PRO A 108 3.94 -3.43 22.42
N ASN A 109 3.88 -3.20 23.73
CA ASN A 109 2.69 -2.69 24.40
C ASN A 109 2.37 -1.24 23.92
N ILE A 110 2.38 -1.05 22.61
CA ILE A 110 2.04 0.19 21.94
C ILE A 110 0.56 0.15 21.64
N ASN A 111 -0.14 1.16 22.05
CA ASN A 111 -1.52 1.34 21.65
C ASN A 111 -1.58 1.78 20.18
N PHE A 112 -2.25 1.00 19.34
CA PHE A 112 -2.52 1.29 17.93
C PHE A 112 -4.00 1.62 17.74
N PRO A 113 -4.46 2.83 18.05
CA PRO A 113 -5.89 3.14 18.11
C PRO A 113 -6.58 3.07 16.76
N ASN A 114 -5.87 3.33 15.67
CA ASN A 114 -6.43 3.43 14.32
C ASN A 114 -5.85 2.41 13.33
N ASN A 115 -4.79 1.70 13.71
CA ASN A 115 -4.09 0.76 12.84
C ASN A 115 -4.76 -0.62 12.89
N ARG A 116 -4.76 -1.33 11.79
CA ARG A 116 -5.22 -2.72 11.70
C ARG A 116 -4.04 -3.64 11.46
N ALA A 117 -4.01 -4.75 12.19
CA ALA A 117 -3.08 -5.84 11.96
C ALA A 117 -3.78 -6.95 11.17
N TRP A 118 -3.13 -7.43 10.12
CA TRP A 118 -3.63 -8.48 9.25
C TRP A 118 -2.80 -9.74 9.49
N LEU A 119 -3.43 -10.79 9.97
CA LEU A 119 -2.75 -12.07 10.13
C LEU A 119 -2.68 -12.78 8.77
N LYS A 120 -1.47 -13.07 8.32
CA LYS A 120 -1.20 -13.83 7.10
C LYS A 120 -0.80 -15.24 7.47
N ILE A 121 -1.61 -16.19 7.03
CA ILE A 121 -1.42 -17.64 7.27
C ILE A 121 -0.87 -18.28 6.00
#